data_ecb107a8f5ffd71afb56c50fc559b515
#
_entry.id   ecb107a8f5ffd71afb56c50fc559b515
#
_cell.length_a   1.000
_cell.length_b   1.000
_cell.length_c   1.000
_cell.angle_alpha   90.00
_cell.angle_beta   90.00
_cell.angle_gamma   90.00
#
_symmetry.space_group_name_H-M   'P 1'
#
loop_
_entity.id
_entity.type
_entity.pdbx_description
1 polymer ?
#
loop_
_entity_poly.entity_id
_entity_poly.type
_entity_poly.pdbx_seq_one_letter_code
_entity_poly.pdbx_strand_id
1 'polypeptide(L)'
;MRCRLPVAYNPDAPTPTRWLAFLDGLLYPEDIPTLQEYIGYCLIPSNKGQRMMVIKGNGGEGKSQIGAVLSALFGSNMKDGSIGKISENRFARADLEHILLCVDDDMRMEALRQTNYVKSIVTAQGKICLLYTSRRMCWSILA
;
A
#
# COMPACT_ATOMS: atom_id res chain seq x y z
N MET A 1 23.07 -2.50 3.30
CA MET A 1 22.20 -2.48 2.13
C MET A 1 20.80 -2.13 2.64
N ARG A 2 20.23 -1.03 2.21
CA ARG A 2 18.91 -0.55 2.65
C ARG A 2 17.86 -1.14 1.72
N CYS A 3 16.66 -1.38 2.20
CA CYS A 3 15.54 -1.96 1.43
C CYS A 3 15.75 -3.43 0.98
N ARG A 4 16.27 -4.28 1.86
CA ARG A 4 16.30 -5.73 1.61
C ARG A 4 14.96 -6.34 1.96
N LEU A 5 14.37 -7.09 1.03
CA LEU A 5 13.16 -7.88 1.29
C LEU A 5 13.51 -9.14 2.10
N PRO A 6 12.61 -9.61 2.98
CA PRO A 6 12.81 -10.85 3.75
C PRO A 6 12.63 -12.10 2.88
N VAL A 7 12.12 -11.95 1.65
CA VAL A 7 11.87 -13.04 0.71
C VAL A 7 12.93 -13.08 -0.37
N ALA A 8 13.31 -14.29 -0.80
CA ALA A 8 14.22 -14.48 -1.94
C ALA A 8 13.42 -14.50 -3.24
N TYR A 9 13.93 -13.84 -4.27
CA TYR A 9 13.38 -13.97 -5.61
C TYR A 9 13.71 -15.35 -6.19
N ASN A 10 12.69 -16.07 -6.64
CA ASN A 10 12.83 -17.34 -7.36
C ASN A 10 12.06 -17.26 -8.68
N PRO A 11 12.73 -17.23 -9.84
CA PRO A 11 12.07 -17.16 -11.14
C PRO A 11 11.27 -18.43 -11.47
N ASP A 12 11.65 -19.57 -10.87
CA ASP A 12 11.01 -20.86 -11.08
C ASP A 12 9.94 -21.16 -10.02
N ALA A 13 9.54 -20.15 -9.23
CA ALA A 13 8.51 -20.33 -8.22
C ALA A 13 7.17 -20.72 -8.84
N PRO A 14 6.44 -21.68 -8.26
CA PRO A 14 5.13 -22.05 -8.76
C PRO A 14 4.14 -20.91 -8.67
N THR A 15 3.18 -20.88 -9.58
CA THR A 15 2.08 -19.90 -9.56
C THR A 15 1.38 -19.88 -8.20
N PRO A 16 1.19 -18.71 -7.58
CA PRO A 16 0.59 -18.59 -6.24
C PRO A 16 -0.93 -18.75 -6.29
N THR A 17 -1.41 -19.97 -6.55
CA THR A 17 -2.82 -20.28 -6.81
C THR A 17 -3.75 -19.85 -5.68
N ARG A 18 -3.32 -20.00 -4.40
CA ARG A 18 -4.12 -19.56 -3.24
C ARG A 18 -4.28 -18.05 -3.18
N TRP A 19 -3.22 -17.32 -3.52
CA TRP A 19 -3.28 -15.86 -3.58
C TRP A 19 -4.21 -15.38 -4.69
N LEU A 20 -4.08 -15.97 -5.87
CA LEU A 20 -4.93 -15.61 -7.02
C LEU A 20 -6.40 -15.95 -6.74
N ALA A 21 -6.71 -17.11 -6.18
CA ALA A 21 -8.06 -17.48 -5.78
C ALA A 21 -8.64 -16.53 -4.70
N PHE A 22 -7.81 -16.09 -3.76
CA PHE A 22 -8.21 -15.10 -2.76
C PHE A 22 -8.53 -13.75 -3.40
N LEU A 23 -7.71 -13.30 -4.33
CA LEU A 23 -7.96 -12.04 -5.05
C LEU A 23 -9.22 -12.11 -5.91
N ASP A 24 -9.44 -13.23 -6.61
CA ASP A 24 -10.62 -13.47 -7.44
C ASP A 24 -11.92 -13.45 -6.61
N GLY A 25 -11.86 -13.93 -5.37
CA GLY A 25 -12.98 -13.83 -4.43
C GLY A 25 -13.18 -12.47 -3.75
N LEU A 26 -12.18 -11.58 -3.85
CA LEU A 26 -12.21 -10.28 -3.16
C LEU A 26 -12.41 -9.10 -4.10
N LEU A 27 -11.87 -9.16 -5.31
CA LEU A 27 -11.78 -8.07 -6.27
C LEU A 27 -12.54 -8.37 -7.54
N TYR A 28 -12.88 -7.33 -8.28
CA TYR A 28 -13.29 -7.50 -9.67
C TYR A 28 -12.10 -7.97 -10.53
N PRO A 29 -12.32 -8.82 -11.54
CA PRO A 29 -11.23 -9.34 -12.38
C PRO A 29 -10.35 -8.27 -13.01
N GLU A 30 -10.91 -7.13 -13.38
CA GLU A 30 -10.22 -5.98 -13.96
C GLU A 30 -9.31 -5.24 -12.96
N ASP A 31 -9.57 -5.36 -11.65
CA ASP A 31 -8.80 -4.68 -10.60
C ASP A 31 -7.59 -5.51 -10.13
N ILE A 32 -7.61 -6.82 -10.34
CA ILE A 32 -6.52 -7.71 -9.95
C ILE A 32 -5.18 -7.32 -10.59
N PRO A 33 -5.09 -7.12 -11.92
CA PRO A 33 -3.86 -6.64 -12.56
C PRO A 33 -3.38 -5.32 -11.97
N THR A 34 -4.29 -4.39 -11.72
CA THR A 34 -3.98 -3.07 -11.15
C THR A 34 -3.34 -3.18 -9.78
N LEU A 35 -3.89 -4.04 -8.90
CA LEU A 35 -3.29 -4.29 -7.59
C LEU A 35 -1.90 -4.93 -7.71
N GLN A 36 -1.73 -5.91 -8.60
CA GLN A 36 -0.46 -6.59 -8.82
C GLN A 36 0.62 -5.64 -9.35
N GLU A 37 0.27 -4.80 -10.32
CA GLU A 37 1.17 -3.76 -10.86
C GLU A 37 1.57 -2.75 -9.78
N TYR A 38 0.61 -2.34 -8.95
CA TYR A 38 0.89 -1.43 -7.85
C TYR A 38 1.82 -2.03 -6.81
N ILE A 39 1.63 -3.30 -6.42
CA ILE A 39 2.54 -4.02 -5.53
C ILE A 39 3.94 -4.11 -6.16
N GLY A 40 4.03 -4.43 -7.45
CA GLY A 40 5.28 -4.41 -8.19
C GLY A 40 5.95 -3.04 -8.19
N TYR A 41 5.18 -1.97 -8.39
CA TYR A 41 5.68 -0.60 -8.29
C TYR A 41 6.25 -0.27 -6.90
N CYS A 42 5.61 -0.75 -5.83
CA CYS A 42 6.08 -0.54 -4.46
C CYS A 42 7.44 -1.21 -4.16
N LEU A 43 7.86 -2.21 -4.94
CA LEU A 43 9.19 -2.83 -4.82
C LEU A 43 10.30 -1.94 -5.37
N ILE A 44 9.97 -0.96 -6.21
CA ILE A 44 10.92 -0.02 -6.79
C ILE A 44 11.16 1.11 -5.78
N PRO A 45 12.41 1.35 -5.33
CA PRO A 45 12.70 2.42 -4.36
C PRO A 45 12.64 3.82 -5.01
N SER A 46 11.51 4.14 -5.60
CA SER A 46 11.24 5.41 -6.29
C SER A 46 9.74 5.71 -6.23
N ASN A 47 9.39 6.96 -5.97
CA ASN A 47 8.01 7.45 -6.04
C ASN A 47 7.75 8.34 -7.27
N LYS A 48 8.54 8.21 -8.31
CA LYS A 48 8.39 9.02 -9.56
C LYS A 48 6.99 8.92 -10.17
N GLY A 49 6.31 7.79 -9.98
CA GLY A 49 4.93 7.60 -10.43
C GLY A 49 3.91 8.42 -9.63
N GLN A 50 4.27 8.90 -8.43
CA GLN A 50 3.41 9.70 -7.55
C GLN A 50 2.02 9.08 -7.40
N ARG A 51 1.96 7.79 -7.11
CA ARG A 51 0.72 7.02 -7.02
C ARG A 51 0.42 6.60 -5.59
N MET A 52 -0.86 6.59 -5.26
CA MET A 52 -1.41 6.02 -4.04
C MET A 52 -2.53 5.06 -4.43
N MET A 53 -2.61 3.91 -3.79
CA MET A 53 -3.72 2.98 -3.98
C MET A 53 -4.70 3.07 -2.81
N VAL A 54 -5.98 3.13 -3.13
CA VAL A 54 -7.08 3.10 -2.16
C VAL A 54 -7.90 1.84 -2.41
N ILE A 55 -7.95 0.94 -1.44
CA ILE A 55 -8.80 -0.25 -1.45
C ILE A 55 -10.02 0.03 -0.57
N LYS A 56 -11.21 -0.02 -1.15
CA LYS A 56 -12.45 0.30 -0.47
C LYS A 56 -13.39 -0.91 -0.43
N GLY A 57 -14.11 -1.12 0.66
CA GLY A 57 -15.10 -2.19 0.79
C GLY A 57 -15.90 -2.05 2.08
N ASN A 58 -16.94 -2.86 2.25
CA ASN A 58 -17.94 -2.72 3.31
C ASN A 58 -17.50 -3.19 4.72
N GLY A 59 -16.27 -3.70 4.86
CA GLY A 59 -15.77 -4.30 6.10
C GLY A 59 -16.03 -5.82 6.15
N GLY A 60 -15.12 -6.56 6.81
CA GLY A 60 -15.24 -8.02 6.94
C GLY A 60 -14.91 -8.84 5.69
N GLU A 61 -14.57 -8.22 4.57
CA GLU A 61 -14.34 -8.86 3.26
C GLU A 61 -12.93 -9.44 3.10
N GLY A 62 -12.07 -9.31 4.11
CA GLY A 62 -10.69 -9.81 4.05
C GLY A 62 -9.65 -8.84 3.51
N LYS A 63 -9.95 -7.54 3.36
CA LYS A 63 -8.99 -6.52 2.91
C LYS A 63 -7.70 -6.48 3.74
N SER A 64 -7.80 -6.64 5.05
CA SER A 64 -6.66 -6.72 5.97
C SER A 64 -5.72 -7.90 5.69
N GLN A 65 -6.21 -8.95 4.99
CA GLN A 65 -5.35 -10.06 4.55
C GLN A 65 -4.38 -9.62 3.46
N ILE A 66 -4.75 -8.66 2.62
CA ILE A 66 -3.81 -8.02 1.67
C ILE A 66 -2.66 -7.38 2.47
N GLY A 67 -2.99 -6.63 3.52
CA GLY A 67 -2.00 -6.03 4.43
C GLY A 67 -1.07 -7.09 5.05
N ALA A 68 -1.61 -8.22 5.50
CA ALA A 68 -0.82 -9.30 6.07
C ALA A 68 0.16 -9.92 5.05
N VAL A 69 -0.28 -10.13 3.80
CA VAL A 69 0.59 -10.62 2.72
C VAL A 69 1.68 -9.60 2.39
N LEU A 70 1.32 -8.31 2.31
CA LEU A 70 2.28 -7.24 2.07
C LEU A 70 3.29 -7.12 3.22
N SER A 71 2.86 -7.25 4.47
CA SER A 71 3.75 -7.27 5.63
C SER A 71 4.76 -8.42 5.56
N ALA A 72 4.32 -9.61 5.15
CA ALA A 72 5.22 -10.75 4.95
C ALA A 72 6.21 -10.53 3.78
N LEU A 73 5.77 -9.86 2.71
CA LEU A 73 6.59 -9.58 1.53
C LEU A 73 7.63 -8.47 1.79
N PHE A 74 7.20 -7.37 2.40
CA PHE A 74 8.04 -6.17 2.59
C PHE A 74 8.84 -6.21 3.89
N GLY A 75 8.36 -6.91 4.93
CA GLY A 75 8.99 -6.98 6.25
C GLY A 75 9.23 -5.58 6.84
N SER A 76 10.46 -5.31 7.26
CA SER A 76 10.86 -4.01 7.84
C SER A 76 10.78 -2.82 6.87
N ASN A 77 10.55 -3.07 5.58
CA ASN A 77 10.37 -2.01 4.58
C ASN A 77 8.92 -1.54 4.47
N MET A 78 8.01 -2.16 5.23
CA MET A 78 6.62 -1.74 5.37
C MET A 78 6.39 -1.14 6.75
N LYS A 79 5.55 -0.11 6.82
CA LYS A 79 5.08 0.47 8.08
C LYS A 79 3.57 0.60 8.04
N ASP A 80 2.94 0.10 9.10
CA ASP A 80 1.54 0.41 9.40
C ASP A 80 1.47 1.75 10.13
N GLY A 81 0.61 2.65 9.67
CA GLY A 81 0.49 3.94 10.33
C GLY A 81 -0.59 4.84 9.74
N SER A 82 -1.22 5.62 10.61
CA SER A 82 -2.18 6.62 10.16
C SER A 82 -1.48 7.77 9.43
N ILE A 83 -1.91 8.05 8.21
CA ILE A 83 -1.45 9.18 7.40
C ILE A 83 -1.65 10.50 8.16
N GLY A 84 -2.74 10.62 8.94
CA GLY A 84 -3.00 11.77 9.79
C GLY A 84 -1.89 12.00 10.84
N LYS A 85 -1.49 10.96 11.55
CA LYS A 85 -0.40 11.03 12.54
C LYS A 85 0.95 11.35 11.90
N ILE A 86 1.21 10.80 10.71
CA ILE A 86 2.46 11.08 9.97
C ILE A 86 2.51 12.55 9.55
N SER A 87 1.38 13.17 9.20
CA SER A 87 1.32 14.56 8.80
C SER A 87 1.56 15.52 9.95
N GLU A 88 1.12 15.19 11.15
CA GLU A 88 1.19 16.04 12.34
C GLU A 88 2.54 15.94 13.07
N ASN A 89 3.22 14.80 12.96
CA ASN A 89 4.43 14.51 13.71
C ASN A 89 5.69 14.49 12.83
N ARG A 90 6.58 15.46 13.09
CA ARG A 90 7.88 15.59 12.40
C ARG A 90 8.75 14.33 12.56
N PHE A 91 8.71 13.68 13.70
CA PHE A 91 9.48 12.46 13.96
C PHE A 91 8.91 11.24 13.23
N ALA A 92 7.58 11.15 13.11
CA ALA A 92 6.94 10.09 12.34
C ALA A 92 7.33 10.13 10.85
N ARG A 93 7.64 11.32 10.31
CA ARG A 93 8.16 11.48 8.94
C ARG A 93 9.60 10.97 8.80
N ALA A 94 10.44 11.18 9.80
CA ALA A 94 11.82 10.65 9.77
C ALA A 94 11.85 9.12 9.76
N ASP A 95 10.90 8.47 10.42
CA ASP A 95 10.75 7.01 10.42
C ASP A 95 10.41 6.42 9.05
N LEU A 96 9.95 7.25 8.11
CA LEU A 96 9.59 6.81 6.76
C LEU A 96 10.79 6.82 5.78
N GLU A 97 11.94 7.32 6.17
CA GLU A 97 13.10 7.50 5.26
C GLU A 97 13.56 6.22 4.56
N HIS A 98 13.30 5.06 5.16
CA HIS A 98 13.73 3.76 4.66
C HIS A 98 12.57 2.80 4.37
N ILE A 99 11.35 3.30 4.38
CA ILE A 99 10.13 2.55 4.12
C ILE A 99 9.80 2.58 2.63
N LEU A 100 9.47 1.44 2.05
CA LEU A 100 8.99 1.32 0.67
C LEU A 100 7.47 1.47 0.58
N LEU A 101 6.76 0.95 1.58
CA LEU A 101 5.31 0.91 1.61
C LEU A 101 4.78 1.34 2.98
N CYS A 102 3.87 2.31 2.99
CA CYS A 102 3.10 2.65 4.18
C CYS A 102 1.64 2.23 3.96
N VAL A 103 1.07 1.54 4.93
CA VAL A 103 -0.31 1.06 4.90
C VAL A 103 -1.10 1.74 6.02
N ASP A 104 -2.26 2.29 5.67
CA ASP A 104 -3.24 2.84 6.62
C ASP A 104 -4.52 2.02 6.51
N ASP A 105 -4.79 1.13 7.46
CA ASP A 105 -5.89 0.17 7.41
C ASP A 105 -7.23 0.74 7.92
N ASP A 106 -7.25 1.91 8.53
CA ASP A 106 -8.47 2.49 9.12
C ASP A 106 -8.58 4.01 8.94
N MET A 107 -8.17 4.53 7.80
CA MET A 107 -8.26 5.96 7.53
C MET A 107 -9.72 6.42 7.38
N ARG A 108 -10.08 7.48 8.05
CA ARG A 108 -11.36 8.14 7.86
C ARG A 108 -11.35 8.91 6.53
N MET A 109 -12.44 8.83 5.76
CA MET A 109 -12.58 9.55 4.48
C MET A 109 -12.41 11.07 4.62
N GLU A 110 -12.67 11.62 5.81
CA GLU A 110 -12.42 13.04 6.10
C GLU A 110 -10.93 13.41 5.98
N ALA A 111 -10.03 12.49 6.30
CA ALA A 111 -8.58 12.71 6.16
C ALA A 111 -8.16 12.88 4.70
N LEU A 112 -8.88 12.28 3.74
CA LEU A 112 -8.65 12.50 2.31
C LEU A 112 -9.06 13.91 1.82
N ARG A 113 -9.96 14.58 2.55
CA ARG A 113 -10.34 15.97 2.24
C ARG A 113 -9.19 16.97 2.52
N GLN A 114 -8.27 16.61 3.41
CA GLN A 114 -7.04 17.37 3.64
C GLN A 114 -5.97 16.99 2.59
N THR A 115 -6.32 17.19 1.32
CA THR A 115 -5.53 16.76 0.15
C THR A 115 -4.07 17.24 0.16
N ASN A 116 -3.76 18.32 0.84
CA ASN A 116 -2.41 18.88 0.90
C ASN A 116 -1.42 17.91 1.57
N TYR A 117 -1.85 17.14 2.57
CA TYR A 117 -0.99 16.18 3.26
C TYR A 117 -0.73 14.93 2.41
N VAL A 118 -1.79 14.38 1.83
CA VAL A 118 -1.66 13.22 0.93
C VAL A 118 -0.75 13.59 -0.24
N LYS A 119 -0.98 14.75 -0.87
CA LYS A 119 -0.12 15.28 -1.92
C LYS A 119 1.33 15.40 -1.45
N SER A 120 1.59 16.02 -0.29
CA SER A 120 2.95 16.21 0.20
C SER A 120 3.70 14.90 0.44
N ILE A 121 3.02 13.83 0.87
CA ILE A 121 3.64 12.51 1.06
C ILE A 121 3.88 11.83 -0.29
N VAL A 122 2.90 11.84 -1.19
CA VAL A 122 3.00 11.21 -2.51
C VAL A 122 4.00 11.93 -3.42
N THR A 123 4.10 13.26 -3.31
CA THR A 123 5.01 14.10 -4.13
C THR A 123 6.35 14.39 -3.45
N ALA A 124 6.50 14.09 -2.15
CA ALA A 124 7.77 14.26 -1.46
C ALA A 124 8.88 13.49 -2.17
N GLN A 125 10.11 14.01 -2.13
CA GLN A 125 11.29 13.32 -2.68
C GLN A 125 11.67 12.04 -1.91
N GLY A 126 10.76 11.52 -1.08
CA GLY A 126 10.84 10.25 -0.36
C GLY A 126 10.32 9.08 -1.20
N LYS A 127 10.78 7.88 -0.88
CA LYS A 127 10.53 6.63 -1.63
C LYS A 127 9.38 5.84 -0.99
N ILE A 128 8.20 6.44 -0.82
CA ILE A 128 7.10 5.80 -0.09
C ILE A 128 5.89 5.63 -0.99
N CYS A 129 5.44 4.39 -1.15
CA CYS A 129 4.14 4.08 -1.70
C CYS A 129 3.10 4.02 -0.58
N LEU A 130 1.89 4.50 -0.84
CA LEU A 130 0.79 4.46 0.11
C LEU A 130 -0.26 3.47 -0.35
N LEU A 131 -0.59 2.52 0.51
CA LEU A 131 -1.76 1.66 0.36
C LEU A 131 -2.78 2.04 1.43
N TYR A 132 -4.03 2.19 1.01
CA TYR A 132 -5.11 2.58 1.87
C TYR A 132 -6.29 1.60 1.80
N THR A 133 -6.92 1.28 2.94
CA THR A 133 -8.16 0.52 2.98
C THR A 133 -9.27 1.30 3.69
N SER A 134 -10.51 1.27 3.17
CA SER A 134 -11.68 1.99 3.72
C SER A 134 -12.94 1.14 3.71
N ARG A 135 -13.88 1.50 4.58
CA ARG A 135 -15.14 0.78 4.81
C ARG A 135 -16.32 1.15 3.90
N ARG A 136 -16.19 1.94 2.82
CA ARG A 136 -17.33 2.29 1.94
C ARG A 136 -16.99 2.19 0.46
N MET A 137 -17.94 1.64 -0.30
CA MET A 137 -17.86 1.29 -1.73
C MET A 137 -17.25 2.35 -2.65
N CYS A 138 -16.39 1.96 -3.47
CA CYS A 138 -16.02 2.27 -4.85
C CYS A 138 -14.50 2.24 -5.08
N TRP A 139 -14.06 1.57 -6.09
CA TRP A 139 -12.65 1.53 -6.48
C TRP A 139 -12.29 2.83 -7.18
N SER A 140 -11.29 3.53 -6.72
CA SER A 140 -10.75 4.70 -7.40
C SER A 140 -9.24 4.73 -7.23
N ILE A 141 -8.52 4.59 -8.32
CA ILE A 141 -7.11 4.97 -8.39
C ILE A 141 -7.11 6.48 -8.56
N LEU A 142 -6.73 7.19 -7.52
CA LEU A 142 -6.48 8.64 -7.64
C LEU A 142 -5.08 8.84 -8.24
N ALA A 143 -5.08 9.35 -9.44
CA ALA A 143 -3.89 9.80 -10.15
C ALA A 143 -3.44 11.19 -9.65
#